data_78c11a38ced3c950a00fabea3635cdbd
#
_entry.id   78c11a38ced3c950a00fabea3635cdbd
#
_cell.length_a   1.000
_cell.length_b   1.000
_cell.length_c   1.000
_cell.angle_alpha   90.00
_cell.angle_beta   90.00
_cell.angle_gamma   90.00
#
_symmetry.space_group_name_H-M   'P 1'
#
loop_
_entity.id
_entity.type
_entity.pdbx_description
1 polymer ?
#
loop_
_entity_poly.entity_id
_entity_poly.type
_entity_poly.pdbx_seq_one_letter_code
_entity_poly.pdbx_strand_id
1 'polypeptide(L)'
;MHTLSNNRVHERESWVPKAPKSSSTSSIVIAQIGQSLDGQVATASGQSKYINGAGGLRHLHALRAWADVVVVGVGSVVADDPKLTVRLVDGTNPMRVVLDPKGRVPSQSQLLNDQAAKTVVMSARQATDLLLPAHVTVVTLALDDNGKMSLLVISFLKS
;
A
#
# COMPACT_ATOMS: atom_id res chain seq x y z
N MET A 1 15.25 14.48 47.52
CA MET A 1 14.16 14.66 46.51
C MET A 1 14.81 14.98 45.18
N HIS A 2 15.18 13.98 44.37
CA HIS A 2 15.73 14.17 43.03
C HIS A 2 14.61 13.86 42.02
N THR A 3 14.13 14.92 41.41
CA THR A 3 13.18 14.87 40.31
C THR A 3 13.90 14.33 39.08
N LEU A 4 13.62 13.11 38.68
CA LEU A 4 14.08 12.57 37.39
C LEU A 4 13.34 13.27 36.27
N SER A 5 14.00 14.27 35.70
CA SER A 5 13.61 15.03 34.53
C SER A 5 13.68 14.16 33.30
N ASN A 6 12.56 14.16 32.58
CA ASN A 6 12.41 14.05 31.13
C ASN A 6 13.21 12.96 30.40
N ASN A 7 12.58 11.83 30.29
CA ASN A 7 12.77 10.94 29.18
C ASN A 7 12.27 11.64 27.89
N ARG A 8 13.12 12.44 27.26
CA ARG A 8 12.93 12.80 25.86
C ARG A 8 13.11 11.50 25.08
N VAL A 9 12.03 10.81 24.83
CA VAL A 9 11.94 9.91 23.69
C VAL A 9 12.26 10.80 22.50
N HIS A 10 13.50 10.70 21.98
CA HIS A 10 13.81 11.24 20.67
C HIS A 10 12.78 10.62 19.72
N GLU A 11 11.75 11.36 19.36
CA GLU A 11 10.95 11.07 18.19
C GLU A 11 11.96 11.01 17.03
N ARG A 12 12.37 9.79 16.68
CA ARG A 12 13.11 9.59 15.44
C ARG A 12 12.19 10.08 14.38
N GLU A 13 12.53 11.23 13.79
CA GLU A 13 11.83 11.74 12.61
C GLU A 13 11.71 10.57 11.66
N SER A 14 10.48 10.23 11.28
CA SER A 14 10.26 9.14 10.36
C SER A 14 11.01 9.49 9.07
N TRP A 15 12.00 8.66 8.70
CA TRP A 15 12.72 8.88 7.45
C TRP A 15 11.73 8.74 6.29
N VAL A 16 11.50 9.83 5.61
CA VAL A 16 10.75 9.87 4.37
C VAL A 16 11.72 10.37 3.31
N PRO A 17 11.84 9.73 2.15
CA PRO A 17 12.72 10.18 1.11
C PRO A 17 12.41 11.63 0.75
N LYS A 18 13.45 12.45 0.59
CA LYS A 18 13.26 13.77 -0.02
C LYS A 18 12.83 13.54 -1.46
N ALA A 19 11.77 14.26 -1.89
CA ALA A 19 11.33 14.18 -3.28
C ALA A 19 12.52 14.41 -4.22
N PRO A 20 12.67 13.64 -5.30
CA PRO A 20 13.71 13.90 -6.28
C PRO A 20 13.53 15.32 -6.82
N LYS A 21 14.60 16.09 -6.87
CA LYS A 21 14.56 17.42 -7.48
C LYS A 21 14.08 17.27 -8.92
N SER A 22 13.11 18.04 -9.31
CA SER A 22 12.19 17.98 -10.43
C SER A 22 12.79 17.96 -11.85
N SER A 23 13.82 17.20 -12.14
CA SER A 23 14.36 17.11 -13.51
C SER A 23 14.72 15.71 -13.98
N SER A 24 14.46 14.68 -13.16
CA SER A 24 14.72 13.30 -13.57
C SER A 24 13.40 12.53 -13.78
N THR A 25 13.29 11.89 -14.92
CA THR A 25 12.26 10.89 -15.27
C THR A 25 12.37 9.61 -14.42
N SER A 26 13.08 9.64 -13.29
CA SER A 26 13.32 8.49 -12.42
C SER A 26 12.19 8.34 -11.40
N SER A 27 11.55 7.17 -11.39
CA SER A 27 10.60 6.78 -10.35
C SER A 27 11.34 6.16 -9.18
N ILE A 28 10.88 6.43 -7.95
CA ILE A 28 11.37 5.79 -6.73
C ILE A 28 10.35 4.73 -6.32
N VAL A 29 10.80 3.50 -6.11
CA VAL A 29 9.99 2.43 -5.55
C VAL A 29 10.49 2.14 -4.13
N ILE A 30 9.57 2.18 -3.17
CA ILE A 30 9.85 1.87 -1.76
C ILE A 30 9.04 0.64 -1.39
N ALA A 31 9.71 -0.38 -0.87
CA ALA A 31 9.06 -1.51 -0.23
C ALA A 31 9.19 -1.36 1.29
N GLN A 32 8.05 -1.44 2.00
CA GLN A 32 8.01 -1.44 3.46
C GLN A 32 7.34 -2.71 3.94
N ILE A 33 8.01 -3.43 4.82
CA ILE A 33 7.51 -4.64 5.44
C ILE A 33 7.69 -4.56 6.95
N GLY A 34 6.68 -5.03 7.70
CA GLY A 34 6.78 -5.26 9.13
C GLY A 34 7.09 -6.73 9.37
N GLN A 35 8.08 -7.00 10.22
CA GLN A 35 8.41 -8.37 10.61
C GLN A 35 8.76 -8.44 12.09
N SER A 36 8.56 -9.62 12.69
CA SER A 36 9.03 -9.95 14.03
C SER A 36 10.55 -10.21 14.04
N LEU A 37 11.14 -10.37 15.23
CA LEU A 37 12.58 -10.64 15.36
C LEU A 37 13.04 -11.94 14.70
N ASP A 38 12.14 -12.91 14.58
CA ASP A 38 12.35 -14.19 13.89
C ASP A 38 12.00 -14.13 12.39
N GLY A 39 11.75 -12.92 11.85
CA GLY A 39 11.53 -12.71 10.41
C GLY A 39 10.12 -13.05 9.92
N GLN A 40 9.17 -13.32 10.82
CA GLN A 40 7.79 -13.61 10.44
C GLN A 40 7.04 -12.31 10.14
N VAL A 41 6.22 -12.32 9.08
CA VAL A 41 5.37 -11.18 8.68
C VAL A 41 3.95 -11.28 9.25
N ALA A 42 3.61 -12.43 9.80
CA ALA A 42 2.35 -12.71 10.49
C ALA A 42 2.58 -13.78 11.56
N THR A 43 1.71 -13.84 12.56
CA THR A 43 1.68 -14.95 13.53
C THR A 43 1.22 -16.26 12.85
N ALA A 44 1.41 -17.40 13.51
CA ALA A 44 0.89 -18.70 13.04
C ALA A 44 -0.64 -18.68 12.83
N SER A 45 -1.37 -17.79 13.54
CA SER A 45 -2.82 -17.56 13.36
C SER A 45 -3.15 -16.54 12.26
N GLY A 46 -2.15 -16.02 11.50
CA GLY A 46 -2.35 -15.09 10.40
C GLY A 46 -2.48 -13.62 10.83
N GLN A 47 -2.28 -13.27 12.09
CA GLN A 47 -2.35 -11.89 12.54
C GLN A 47 -1.07 -11.12 12.19
N SER A 48 -1.19 -10.13 11.30
CA SER A 48 -0.08 -9.22 10.90
C SER A 48 -0.23 -7.81 11.50
N LYS A 49 -1.43 -7.47 11.97
CA LYS A 49 -1.90 -6.09 12.20
C LYS A 49 -1.13 -5.28 13.24
N TYR A 50 -0.37 -5.91 14.14
CA TYR A 50 0.31 -5.24 15.26
C TYR A 50 1.82 -5.49 15.34
N ILE A 51 2.41 -6.09 14.32
CA ILE A 51 3.87 -6.30 14.26
C ILE A 51 4.61 -4.95 14.25
N ASN A 52 4.01 -3.94 13.64
CA ASN A 52 4.52 -2.57 13.68
C ASN A 52 3.95 -1.83 14.89
N GLY A 53 4.78 -1.44 15.86
CA GLY A 53 4.38 -0.54 16.93
C GLY A 53 3.88 0.82 16.39
N ALA A 54 3.36 1.68 17.29
CA ALA A 54 2.78 2.97 16.93
C ALA A 54 3.71 3.84 16.06
N GLY A 55 5.02 3.84 16.34
CA GLY A 55 6.02 4.55 15.52
C GLY A 55 6.11 4.02 14.10
N GLY A 56 6.10 2.70 13.91
CA GLY A 56 6.11 2.07 12.60
C GLY A 56 4.83 2.34 11.80
N LEU A 57 3.68 2.39 12.47
CA LEU A 57 2.41 2.76 11.83
C LEU A 57 2.41 4.23 11.38
N ARG A 58 2.90 5.16 12.22
CA ARG A 58 3.05 6.58 11.81
C ARG A 58 3.98 6.72 10.61
N HIS A 59 5.12 6.01 10.63
CA HIS A 59 6.05 6.00 9.50
C HIS A 59 5.40 5.46 8.22
N LEU A 60 4.64 4.36 8.29
CA LEU A 60 3.88 3.84 7.15
C LEU A 60 2.91 4.88 6.59
N HIS A 61 2.21 5.63 7.45
CA HIS A 61 1.31 6.68 7.02
C HIS A 61 2.06 7.89 6.43
N ALA A 62 3.25 8.21 6.93
CA ALA A 62 4.11 9.25 6.35
C ALA A 62 4.61 8.85 4.94
N LEU A 63 4.99 7.59 4.74
CA LEU A 63 5.33 7.07 3.41
C LEU A 63 4.14 7.13 2.45
N ARG A 64 2.92 6.81 2.91
CA ARG A 64 1.70 6.95 2.10
C ARG A 64 1.40 8.39 1.73
N ALA A 65 1.57 9.33 2.67
CA ALA A 65 1.36 10.76 2.41
C ALA A 65 2.38 11.34 1.41
N TRP A 66 3.56 10.74 1.35
CA TRP A 66 4.62 11.13 0.42
C TRP A 66 4.49 10.48 -0.97
N ALA A 67 3.93 9.27 -1.05
CA ALA A 67 3.85 8.48 -2.27
C ALA A 67 2.71 8.98 -3.18
N ASP A 68 2.92 8.96 -4.50
CA ASP A 68 1.85 9.19 -5.48
C ASP A 68 0.94 7.95 -5.57
N VAL A 69 1.51 6.75 -5.40
CA VAL A 69 0.82 5.48 -5.58
C VAL A 69 1.21 4.50 -4.48
N VAL A 70 0.23 3.79 -3.94
CA VAL A 70 0.42 2.62 -3.08
C VAL A 70 -0.03 1.37 -3.82
N VAL A 71 0.86 0.39 -3.93
CA VAL A 71 0.59 -0.88 -4.62
C VAL A 71 0.46 -2.01 -3.58
N VAL A 72 -0.53 -2.87 -3.74
CA VAL A 72 -0.76 -4.04 -2.90
C VAL A 72 -1.18 -5.24 -3.72
N GLY A 73 -0.76 -6.43 -3.32
CA GLY A 73 -1.28 -7.68 -3.87
C GLY A 73 -2.67 -8.01 -3.31
N VAL A 74 -3.52 -8.66 -4.10
CA VAL A 74 -4.86 -9.07 -3.68
C VAL A 74 -4.87 -9.95 -2.44
N GLY A 75 -3.81 -10.73 -2.20
CA GLY A 75 -3.68 -11.55 -0.98
C GLY A 75 -3.78 -10.70 0.29
N SER A 76 -3.12 -9.55 0.34
CA SER A 76 -3.21 -8.63 1.47
C SER A 76 -4.58 -7.96 1.58
N VAL A 77 -5.27 -7.73 0.46
CA VAL A 77 -6.63 -7.18 0.47
C VAL A 77 -7.61 -8.19 1.08
N VAL A 78 -7.50 -9.45 0.70
CA VAL A 78 -8.34 -10.54 1.23
C VAL A 78 -8.08 -10.78 2.71
N ALA A 79 -6.80 -10.71 3.14
CA ALA A 79 -6.42 -11.01 4.53
C ALA A 79 -6.76 -9.87 5.50
N ASP A 80 -6.52 -8.62 5.13
CA ASP A 80 -6.49 -7.49 6.05
C ASP A 80 -7.59 -6.44 5.78
N ASP A 81 -8.28 -6.52 4.64
CA ASP A 81 -9.23 -5.49 4.15
C ASP A 81 -8.74 -4.04 4.38
N PRO A 82 -7.55 -3.68 3.86
CA PRO A 82 -6.90 -2.43 4.21
C PRO A 82 -7.51 -1.25 3.45
N LYS A 83 -7.66 -0.10 4.10
CA LYS A 83 -8.06 1.15 3.44
C LYS A 83 -6.97 1.77 2.57
N LEU A 84 -5.70 1.56 2.90
CA LEU A 84 -4.52 2.16 2.26
C LEU A 84 -4.52 3.70 2.26
N THR A 85 -5.25 4.32 3.16
CA THR A 85 -5.35 5.78 3.30
C THR A 85 -4.37 6.35 4.32
N VAL A 86 -4.14 7.66 4.26
CA VAL A 86 -3.40 8.44 5.26
C VAL A 86 -4.36 8.79 6.41
N ARG A 87 -3.97 8.49 7.67
CA ARG A 87 -4.84 8.71 8.85
C ARG A 87 -4.08 9.14 10.12
N LEU A 88 -2.78 8.87 10.20
CA LEU A 88 -1.97 9.10 11.41
C LEU A 88 -1.01 10.28 11.27
N VAL A 89 -0.98 10.92 10.11
CA VAL A 89 -0.21 12.12 9.80
C VAL A 89 -1.03 12.98 8.84
N ASP A 90 -0.66 14.24 8.71
CA ASP A 90 -1.23 15.11 7.68
C ASP A 90 -0.72 14.72 6.30
N GLY A 91 -1.57 14.85 5.28
CA GLY A 91 -1.21 14.55 3.89
C GLY A 91 -2.39 14.06 3.06
N THR A 92 -2.16 13.95 1.76
CA THR A 92 -3.14 13.46 0.79
C THR A 92 -3.07 11.94 0.66
N ASN A 93 -4.20 11.34 0.31
CA ASN A 93 -4.24 9.91 0.04
C ASN A 93 -3.57 9.62 -1.31
N PRO A 94 -2.68 8.63 -1.39
CA PRO A 94 -2.13 8.17 -2.66
C PRO A 94 -3.19 7.44 -3.49
N MET A 95 -2.99 7.36 -4.80
CA MET A 95 -3.73 6.42 -5.64
C MET A 95 -3.46 4.98 -5.16
N ARG A 96 -4.50 4.16 -5.09
CA ARG A 96 -4.41 2.76 -4.66
C ARG A 96 -4.40 1.84 -5.87
N VAL A 97 -3.46 0.94 -5.94
CA VAL A 97 -3.35 -0.07 -6.99
C VAL A 97 -3.39 -1.46 -6.38
N VAL A 98 -4.32 -2.28 -6.83
CA VAL A 98 -4.45 -3.69 -6.43
C VAL A 98 -3.99 -4.58 -7.57
N LEU A 99 -2.99 -5.42 -7.33
CA LEU A 99 -2.55 -6.45 -8.26
C LEU A 99 -3.39 -7.70 -8.05
N ASP A 100 -4.33 -7.95 -8.95
CA ASP A 100 -5.27 -9.07 -8.86
C ASP A 100 -5.39 -9.83 -10.19
N PRO A 101 -4.40 -10.64 -10.54
CA PRO A 101 -4.37 -11.36 -11.81
C PRO A 101 -5.61 -12.23 -12.07
N LYS A 102 -6.24 -12.72 -11.01
CA LYS A 102 -7.34 -13.71 -11.09
C LYS A 102 -8.73 -13.14 -10.77
N GLY A 103 -8.84 -11.85 -10.45
CA GLY A 103 -10.12 -11.23 -10.09
C GLY A 103 -10.69 -11.75 -8.77
N ARG A 104 -9.87 -11.78 -7.70
CA ARG A 104 -10.23 -12.32 -6.38
C ARG A 104 -10.57 -11.23 -5.36
N VAL A 105 -10.40 -9.96 -5.71
CA VAL A 105 -10.69 -8.87 -4.76
C VAL A 105 -12.17 -8.93 -4.36
N PRO A 106 -12.49 -8.98 -3.05
CA PRO A 106 -13.87 -9.02 -2.61
C PRO A 106 -14.59 -7.71 -2.94
N SER A 107 -15.77 -7.77 -3.53
CA SER A 107 -16.55 -6.59 -3.95
C SER A 107 -16.90 -5.66 -2.79
N GLN A 108 -16.99 -6.17 -1.56
CA GLN A 108 -17.25 -5.41 -0.34
C GLN A 108 -16.00 -4.81 0.32
N SER A 109 -14.80 -5.00 -0.25
CA SER A 109 -13.56 -4.45 0.31
C SER A 109 -13.65 -2.94 0.53
N GLN A 110 -13.15 -2.46 1.66
CA GLN A 110 -13.19 -1.05 2.05
C GLN A 110 -12.54 -0.15 0.99
N LEU A 111 -11.38 -0.55 0.46
CA LEU A 111 -10.66 0.24 -0.56
C LEU A 111 -11.43 0.41 -1.89
N LEU A 112 -12.40 -0.47 -2.18
CA LEU A 112 -13.27 -0.34 -3.35
C LEU A 112 -14.46 0.58 -3.10
N ASN A 113 -14.95 0.66 -1.85
CA ASN A 113 -16.24 1.27 -1.54
C ASN A 113 -16.14 2.61 -0.80
N ASP A 114 -15.01 2.92 -0.14
CA ASP A 114 -14.87 4.14 0.67
C ASP A 114 -14.68 5.43 -0.12
N GLN A 115 -14.38 5.36 -1.41
CA GLN A 115 -14.11 6.49 -2.30
C GLN A 115 -13.08 7.51 -1.77
N ALA A 116 -12.31 7.11 -0.76
CA ALA A 116 -11.34 8.00 -0.11
C ALA A 116 -10.13 8.35 -0.99
N ALA A 117 -9.86 7.53 -2.02
CA ALA A 117 -8.81 7.74 -3.00
C ALA A 117 -9.14 7.01 -4.31
N LYS A 118 -8.56 7.48 -5.42
CA LYS A 118 -8.65 6.76 -6.70
C LYS A 118 -8.15 5.33 -6.53
N THR A 119 -8.91 4.37 -7.02
CA THR A 119 -8.57 2.95 -6.93
C THR A 119 -8.51 2.32 -8.32
N VAL A 120 -7.43 1.61 -8.56
CA VAL A 120 -7.17 0.88 -9.81
C VAL A 120 -6.99 -0.60 -9.47
N VAL A 121 -7.68 -1.46 -10.17
CA VAL A 121 -7.46 -2.91 -10.09
C VAL A 121 -6.79 -3.37 -11.38
N MET A 122 -5.61 -3.93 -11.26
CA MET A 122 -4.87 -4.51 -12.37
C MET A 122 -5.13 -6.00 -12.41
N SER A 123 -5.77 -6.48 -13.48
CA SER A 123 -6.22 -7.87 -13.62
C SER A 123 -5.88 -8.43 -14.98
N ALA A 124 -5.80 -9.75 -15.10
CA ALA A 124 -5.78 -10.43 -16.39
C ALA A 124 -7.20 -10.68 -16.94
N ARG A 125 -8.24 -10.44 -16.12
CA ARG A 125 -9.63 -10.55 -16.50
C ARG A 125 -10.14 -9.21 -17.06
N GLN A 126 -11.11 -9.28 -17.95
CA GLN A 126 -11.79 -8.08 -18.46
C GLN A 126 -12.59 -7.39 -17.35
N ALA A 127 -12.74 -6.08 -17.46
CA ALA A 127 -13.50 -5.29 -16.49
C ALA A 127 -14.96 -5.78 -16.35
N THR A 128 -15.56 -6.22 -17.46
CA THR A 128 -16.92 -6.75 -17.51
C THR A 128 -17.12 -8.04 -16.71
N ASP A 129 -16.03 -8.77 -16.46
CA ASP A 129 -16.06 -10.04 -15.72
C ASP A 129 -15.88 -9.84 -14.21
N LEU A 130 -15.62 -8.60 -13.80
CA LEU A 130 -15.34 -8.23 -12.41
C LEU A 130 -16.54 -7.46 -11.85
N LEU A 131 -17.08 -7.94 -10.72
CA LEU A 131 -18.16 -7.25 -9.99
C LEU A 131 -17.59 -6.12 -9.14
N LEU A 132 -17.12 -5.05 -9.79
CA LEU A 132 -16.51 -3.89 -9.12
C LEU A 132 -17.40 -2.65 -9.24
N PRO A 133 -17.32 -1.71 -8.26
CA PRO A 133 -18.02 -0.44 -8.35
C PRO A 133 -17.59 0.37 -9.58
N ALA A 134 -18.53 1.09 -10.19
CA ALA A 134 -18.30 1.84 -11.44
C ALA A 134 -17.20 2.91 -11.35
N HIS A 135 -16.90 3.40 -10.16
CA HIS A 135 -15.82 4.39 -9.93
C HIS A 135 -14.42 3.77 -9.83
N VAL A 136 -14.31 2.45 -9.80
CA VAL A 136 -13.04 1.73 -9.78
C VAL A 136 -12.53 1.55 -11.20
N THR A 137 -11.31 1.97 -11.46
CA THR A 137 -10.67 1.76 -12.76
C THR A 137 -10.11 0.33 -12.85
N VAL A 138 -10.42 -0.39 -13.91
CA VAL A 138 -9.81 -1.69 -14.20
C VAL A 138 -8.83 -1.54 -15.35
N VAL A 139 -7.61 -2.04 -15.13
CA VAL A 139 -6.57 -2.14 -16.15
C VAL A 139 -6.32 -3.60 -16.43
N THR A 140 -6.63 -4.02 -17.67
CA THR A 140 -6.38 -5.40 -18.09
C THR A 140 -4.95 -5.55 -18.57
N LEU A 141 -4.23 -6.50 -17.99
CA LEU A 141 -2.84 -6.81 -18.32
C LEU A 141 -2.71 -8.26 -18.74
N ALA A 142 -1.88 -8.51 -19.76
CA ALA A 142 -1.52 -9.86 -20.14
C ALA A 142 -0.69 -10.54 -19.05
N LEU A 143 -0.85 -11.84 -18.90
CA LEU A 143 0.04 -12.67 -18.09
C LEU A 143 1.18 -13.18 -18.98
N ASP A 144 2.36 -13.39 -18.37
CA ASP A 144 3.45 -14.11 -19.00
C ASP A 144 3.18 -15.62 -19.03
N ASP A 145 4.07 -16.39 -19.64
CA ASP A 145 3.95 -17.85 -19.79
C ASP A 145 3.92 -18.59 -18.41
N ASN A 146 4.34 -17.92 -17.34
CA ASN A 146 4.30 -18.43 -15.96
C ASN A 146 3.05 -17.97 -15.21
N GLY A 147 2.10 -17.31 -15.86
CA GLY A 147 0.88 -16.78 -15.27
C GLY A 147 1.11 -15.59 -14.34
N LYS A 148 2.24 -14.88 -14.47
CA LYS A 148 2.54 -13.65 -13.72
C LYS A 148 2.19 -12.42 -14.55
N MET A 149 1.79 -11.35 -13.87
CA MET A 149 1.57 -10.07 -14.51
C MET A 149 2.91 -9.49 -14.98
N SER A 150 2.96 -9.03 -16.23
CA SER A 150 4.14 -8.40 -16.80
C SER A 150 4.56 -7.17 -15.97
N LEU A 151 5.89 -6.92 -15.90
CA LEU A 151 6.47 -5.72 -15.28
C LEU A 151 6.05 -4.39 -15.95
N LEU A 152 5.26 -4.43 -17.03
CA LEU A 152 4.58 -3.27 -17.62
C LEU A 152 3.70 -2.49 -16.63
N VAL A 153 3.35 -3.10 -15.46
CA VAL A 153 2.73 -2.41 -14.32
C VAL A 153 3.50 -1.14 -13.97
N ILE A 154 4.83 -1.18 -13.95
CA ILE A 154 5.67 -0.02 -13.60
C ILE A 154 5.59 1.07 -14.69
N SER A 155 5.44 0.69 -15.94
CA SER A 155 5.29 1.65 -17.06
C SER A 155 3.96 2.41 -16.99
N PHE A 156 2.87 1.72 -16.61
CA PHE A 156 1.57 2.35 -16.43
C PHE A 156 1.54 3.38 -15.28
N LEU A 157 2.33 3.14 -14.22
CA LEU A 157 2.40 4.05 -13.07
C LEU A 157 3.26 5.31 -13.35
N LYS A 158 3.89 5.39 -14.53
CA LYS A 158 4.71 6.54 -14.98
C LYS A 158 3.97 7.50 -15.91
N SER A 159 2.81 7.09 -16.43
CA SER A 159 1.95 7.89 -17.31
C SER A 159 0.88 8.66 -16.51
#